data_972f1d78fdec69108c94b7b42e19896f
#
_entry.id   972f1d78fdec69108c94b7b42e19896f
#
_cell.length_a   1.000
_cell.length_b   1.000
_cell.length_c   1.000
_cell.angle_alpha   90.00
_cell.angle_beta   90.00
_cell.angle_gamma   90.00
#
_symmetry.space_group_name_H-M   'P 1'
#
loop_
_entity.id
_entity.type
_entity.pdbx_description
1 polymer ?
#
loop_
_entity_poly.entity_id
_entity_poly.type
_entity_poly.pdbx_seq_one_letter_code
_entity_poly.pdbx_strand_id
1 'polypeptide(L)'
;MLLYGDYHTHTTYSRHNHGKGSVLENASVAADKGLKQIAITDHGFNHEFFGIRRRQIPQLQEDILNAKEITGVDILLGVEANIISLDGEVDVKEEDYEFLDILLMGYHKCVHTSSMKDKALLCWANNFGNPFRPSKERLNRNTTAFLKALDKYPIDVITHLNYGFPTDTIAVAKMAKQKGVYVELNGKRICFTEEEIEIMTAEGVKFIVNSDAHRPERVGEVNNGMNLIYKYNIPLSQVVNIDKLPKFHKKRGN
;
A
#
# COMPACT_ATOMS: atom_id res chain seq x y z
N MET A 1 17.20 -1.13 16.15
CA MET A 1 15.96 -1.15 15.34
C MET A 1 16.30 -1.79 14.01
N LEU A 2 15.73 -2.93 13.73
CA LEU A 2 15.92 -3.69 12.48
C LEU A 2 14.60 -3.73 11.71
N LEU A 3 14.62 -3.39 10.44
CA LEU A 3 13.49 -3.61 9.55
C LEU A 3 13.36 -5.12 9.33
N TYR A 4 12.21 -5.71 9.69
CA TYR A 4 11.98 -7.15 9.52
C TYR A 4 11.32 -7.48 8.19
N GLY A 5 10.57 -6.57 7.62
CA GLY A 5 9.94 -6.81 6.34
C GLY A 5 9.57 -5.52 5.60
N ASP A 6 9.46 -5.63 4.27
CA ASP A 6 9.03 -4.59 3.35
C ASP A 6 7.82 -5.09 2.55
N TYR A 7 6.69 -4.46 2.72
CA TYR A 7 5.39 -4.95 2.24
C TYR A 7 4.83 -4.15 1.07
N HIS A 8 5.65 -3.26 0.49
CA HIS A 8 5.27 -2.47 -0.66
C HIS A 8 6.41 -2.46 -1.68
N THR A 9 6.44 -3.48 -2.53
CA THR A 9 7.44 -3.66 -3.58
C THR A 9 6.80 -4.06 -4.90
N HIS A 10 7.34 -3.53 -6.00
CA HIS A 10 6.88 -3.78 -7.35
C HIS A 10 7.91 -4.56 -8.14
N THR A 11 7.42 -5.33 -9.11
CA THR A 11 8.23 -6.18 -9.98
C THR A 11 7.95 -5.89 -11.45
N THR A 12 8.57 -6.66 -12.35
CA THR A 12 8.26 -6.63 -13.78
C THR A 12 6.82 -7.03 -14.12
N TYR A 13 6.06 -7.54 -13.15
CA TYR A 13 4.62 -7.77 -13.29
C TYR A 13 3.82 -6.46 -13.34
N SER A 14 4.34 -5.36 -12.76
CA SER A 14 3.91 -3.99 -13.04
C SER A 14 4.38 -3.59 -14.43
N ARG A 15 3.48 -3.69 -15.40
CA ARG A 15 3.73 -3.60 -16.84
C ARG A 15 4.47 -2.33 -17.29
N HIS A 16 4.88 -2.30 -18.55
CA HIS A 16 5.57 -1.18 -19.20
C HIS A 16 6.87 -0.78 -18.50
N ASN A 17 7.58 -1.75 -17.93
CA ASN A 17 8.86 -1.53 -17.24
C ASN A 17 8.74 -0.51 -16.07
N HIS A 18 7.56 -0.48 -15.43
CA HIS A 18 7.32 0.37 -14.27
C HIS A 18 8.04 -0.18 -13.03
N GLY A 19 7.80 -1.44 -12.68
CA GLY A 19 8.67 -2.21 -11.80
C GLY A 19 9.79 -2.85 -12.63
N LYS A 20 11.02 -2.86 -12.13
CA LYS A 20 12.22 -3.23 -12.92
C LYS A 20 12.90 -4.51 -12.47
N GLY A 21 12.59 -5.00 -11.27
CA GLY A 21 13.16 -6.24 -10.74
C GLY A 21 12.22 -7.42 -10.90
N SER A 22 12.77 -8.62 -11.07
CA SER A 22 12.05 -9.87 -10.88
C SER A 22 11.75 -10.11 -9.40
N VAL A 23 10.88 -11.08 -9.10
CA VAL A 23 10.63 -11.54 -7.72
C VAL A 23 11.92 -11.97 -7.05
N LEU A 24 12.75 -12.77 -7.77
CA LEU A 24 14.03 -13.27 -7.26
C LEU A 24 15.02 -12.14 -6.96
N GLU A 25 15.13 -11.13 -7.83
CA GLU A 25 16.03 -10.00 -7.58
C GLU A 25 15.60 -9.20 -6.35
N ASN A 26 14.28 -8.92 -6.19
CA ASN A 26 13.77 -8.25 -5.00
C ASN A 26 14.04 -9.08 -3.73
N ALA A 27 13.81 -10.39 -3.78
CA ALA A 27 14.04 -11.29 -2.67
C ALA A 27 15.53 -11.41 -2.32
N SER A 28 16.42 -11.44 -3.31
CA SER A 28 17.88 -11.48 -3.09
C SER A 28 18.36 -10.24 -2.35
N VAL A 29 17.93 -9.05 -2.78
CA VAL A 29 18.27 -7.81 -2.07
C VAL A 29 17.67 -7.77 -0.66
N ALA A 30 16.46 -8.31 -0.47
CA ALA A 30 15.87 -8.45 0.86
C ALA A 30 16.71 -9.34 1.77
N ALA A 31 17.18 -10.50 1.26
CA ALA A 31 18.08 -11.39 1.97
C ALA A 31 19.40 -10.72 2.35
N ASP A 32 20.04 -10.03 1.39
CA ASP A 32 21.30 -9.30 1.61
C ASP A 32 21.15 -8.20 2.69
N LYS A 33 19.98 -7.57 2.76
CA LYS A 33 19.65 -6.57 3.80
C LYS A 33 19.15 -7.18 5.12
N GLY A 34 19.04 -8.52 5.20
CA GLY A 34 18.61 -9.23 6.40
C GLY A 34 17.13 -9.16 6.71
N LEU A 35 16.30 -8.77 5.73
CA LEU A 35 14.84 -8.80 5.86
C LEU A 35 14.37 -10.26 6.01
N LYS A 36 13.36 -10.46 6.83
CA LYS A 36 12.77 -11.80 7.08
C LYS A 36 11.60 -12.09 6.15
N GLN A 37 10.91 -11.04 5.72
CA GLN A 37 9.72 -11.16 4.91
C GLN A 37 9.60 -9.96 3.96
N ILE A 38 9.12 -10.19 2.75
CA ILE A 38 8.71 -9.12 1.83
C ILE A 38 7.33 -9.44 1.25
N ALA A 39 6.66 -8.44 0.68
CA ALA A 39 5.48 -8.68 -0.15
C ALA A 39 5.70 -8.14 -1.56
N ILE A 40 5.31 -8.93 -2.54
CA ILE A 40 5.18 -8.47 -3.93
C ILE A 40 3.76 -7.92 -4.08
N THR A 41 3.66 -6.62 -4.29
CA THR A 41 2.41 -5.87 -4.28
C THR A 41 2.30 -4.97 -5.51
N ASP A 42 2.44 -5.58 -6.68
CA ASP A 42 2.31 -4.88 -7.95
C ASP A 42 0.97 -4.15 -8.05
N HIS A 43 0.92 -3.08 -8.87
CA HIS A 43 -0.27 -2.25 -9.03
C HIS A 43 -1.51 -3.05 -9.40
N GLY A 44 -2.64 -2.66 -8.82
CA GLY A 44 -3.92 -3.34 -8.92
C GLY A 44 -4.45 -3.52 -10.36
N PHE A 45 -5.43 -4.38 -10.48
CA PHE A 45 -5.89 -4.95 -11.76
C PHE A 45 -6.48 -3.94 -12.74
N ASN A 46 -7.01 -2.81 -12.25
CA ASN A 46 -7.63 -1.78 -13.09
C ASN A 46 -6.67 -0.63 -13.46
N HIS A 47 -5.41 -0.67 -13.03
CA HIS A 47 -4.47 0.35 -13.48
C HIS A 47 -4.18 0.18 -14.98
N GLU A 48 -4.50 1.20 -15.78
CA GLU A 48 -4.51 1.13 -17.25
C GLU A 48 -3.14 0.72 -17.82
N PHE A 49 -2.06 1.32 -17.31
CA PHE A 49 -0.70 1.10 -17.81
C PHE A 49 0.07 0.05 -17.01
N PHE A 50 0.03 0.11 -15.68
CA PHE A 50 0.96 -0.60 -14.81
C PHE A 50 0.35 -1.79 -14.07
N GLY A 51 -0.98 -1.96 -14.11
CA GLY A 51 -1.67 -3.02 -13.38
C GLY A 51 -1.25 -4.43 -13.78
N ILE A 52 -1.06 -5.28 -12.78
CA ILE A 52 -0.92 -6.73 -12.99
C ILE A 52 -2.20 -7.29 -13.61
N ARG A 53 -2.08 -8.37 -14.35
CA ARG A 53 -3.23 -9.07 -14.92
C ARG A 53 -3.48 -10.38 -14.20
N ARG A 54 -4.75 -10.72 -13.91
CA ARG A 54 -5.12 -11.98 -13.22
C ARG A 54 -4.51 -13.22 -13.88
N ARG A 55 -4.39 -13.25 -15.22
CA ARG A 55 -3.75 -14.37 -15.96
C ARG A 55 -2.25 -14.54 -15.63
N GLN A 56 -1.60 -13.57 -15.02
CA GLN A 56 -0.19 -13.63 -14.64
C GLN A 56 0.00 -14.19 -13.21
N ILE A 57 -1.07 -14.30 -12.42
CA ILE A 57 -1.00 -14.75 -11.02
C ILE A 57 -0.40 -16.15 -10.89
N PRO A 58 -0.76 -17.16 -11.71
CA PRO A 58 -0.13 -18.48 -11.57
C PRO A 58 1.40 -18.44 -11.75
N GLN A 59 1.92 -17.67 -12.71
CA GLN A 59 3.35 -17.52 -12.91
C GLN A 59 4.00 -16.75 -11.75
N LEU A 60 3.35 -15.69 -11.26
CA LEU A 60 3.84 -14.95 -10.11
C LEU A 60 3.94 -15.84 -8.85
N GLN A 61 2.97 -16.73 -8.64
CA GLN A 61 3.00 -17.71 -7.54
C GLN A 61 4.19 -18.67 -7.67
N GLU A 62 4.47 -19.16 -8.88
CA GLU A 62 5.63 -20.02 -9.16
C GLU A 62 6.95 -19.27 -8.91
N ASP A 63 7.07 -18.03 -9.41
CA ASP A 63 8.25 -17.19 -9.18
C ASP A 63 8.46 -16.89 -7.68
N ILE A 64 7.39 -16.69 -6.91
CA ILE A 64 7.46 -16.52 -5.46
C ILE A 64 7.97 -17.78 -4.78
N LEU A 65 7.45 -18.96 -5.13
CA LEU A 65 7.90 -20.22 -4.55
C LEU A 65 9.38 -20.47 -4.82
N ASN A 66 9.81 -20.27 -6.07
CA ASN A 66 11.21 -20.40 -6.46
C ASN A 66 12.12 -19.40 -5.72
N ALA A 67 11.70 -18.14 -5.61
CA ALA A 67 12.47 -17.11 -4.91
C ALA A 67 12.59 -17.42 -3.40
N LYS A 68 11.53 -17.92 -2.76
CA LYS A 68 11.55 -18.39 -1.36
C LYS A 68 12.57 -19.50 -1.16
N GLU A 69 12.59 -20.50 -2.04
CA GLU A 69 13.52 -21.63 -1.97
C GLU A 69 14.97 -21.18 -2.09
N ILE A 70 15.27 -20.27 -3.03
CA ILE A 70 16.63 -19.79 -3.29
C ILE A 70 17.14 -18.88 -2.17
N THR A 71 16.31 -17.96 -1.68
CA THR A 71 16.77 -16.88 -0.80
C THR A 71 16.50 -17.12 0.68
N GLY A 72 15.59 -18.02 1.01
CA GLY A 72 15.10 -18.22 2.38
C GLY A 72 14.26 -17.09 2.95
N VAL A 73 13.98 -16.03 2.17
CA VAL A 73 13.09 -14.94 2.58
C VAL A 73 11.65 -15.38 2.41
N ASP A 74 10.80 -15.13 3.42
CA ASP A 74 9.37 -15.36 3.25
C ASP A 74 8.76 -14.26 2.36
N ILE A 75 7.99 -14.66 1.34
CA ILE A 75 7.46 -13.73 0.32
C ILE A 75 5.94 -13.87 0.28
N LEU A 76 5.24 -12.79 0.54
CA LEU A 76 3.80 -12.71 0.44
C LEU A 76 3.38 -12.25 -0.96
N LEU A 77 2.28 -12.81 -1.47
CA LEU A 77 1.63 -12.32 -2.68
C LEU A 77 0.55 -11.32 -2.29
N GLY A 78 0.64 -10.11 -2.81
CA GLY A 78 -0.35 -9.08 -2.63
C GLY A 78 -0.59 -8.25 -3.88
N VAL A 79 -1.42 -7.25 -3.75
CA VAL A 79 -1.61 -6.20 -4.75
C VAL A 79 -1.76 -4.84 -4.08
N GLU A 80 -1.29 -3.80 -4.73
CA GLU A 80 -1.61 -2.43 -4.38
C GLU A 80 -2.88 -2.01 -5.14
N ALA A 81 -4.03 -2.28 -4.50
CA ALA A 81 -5.34 -2.02 -5.08
C ALA A 81 -5.64 -0.52 -5.18
N ASN A 82 -6.45 -0.17 -6.16
CA ASN A 82 -6.89 1.19 -6.42
C ASN A 82 -8.33 1.38 -5.98
N ILE A 83 -8.64 2.55 -5.40
CA ILE A 83 -10.04 3.00 -5.27
C ILE A 83 -10.55 3.34 -6.67
N ILE A 84 -11.68 2.74 -7.08
CA ILE A 84 -12.25 2.87 -8.42
C ILE A 84 -13.65 3.47 -8.44
N SER A 85 -14.28 3.70 -7.28
CA SER A 85 -15.58 4.35 -7.19
C SER A 85 -15.74 5.26 -5.98
N LEU A 86 -16.70 6.19 -6.05
CA LEU A 86 -17.13 7.03 -4.93
C LEU A 86 -17.83 6.23 -3.83
N ASP A 87 -18.29 5.04 -4.17
CA ASP A 87 -18.89 4.11 -3.21
C ASP A 87 -17.85 3.20 -2.52
N GLY A 88 -16.56 3.52 -2.72
CA GLY A 88 -15.45 2.84 -2.07
C GLY A 88 -15.17 1.46 -2.65
N GLU A 89 -15.50 1.20 -3.91
CA GLU A 89 -15.05 -0.02 -4.57
C GLU A 89 -13.55 0.06 -4.87
N VAL A 90 -12.89 -1.09 -4.74
CA VAL A 90 -11.50 -1.29 -5.14
C VAL A 90 -11.42 -2.29 -6.30
N ASP A 91 -10.29 -2.32 -6.99
CA ASP A 91 -10.09 -3.16 -8.18
C ASP A 91 -9.72 -4.62 -7.88
N VAL A 92 -10.09 -5.09 -6.69
CA VAL A 92 -9.97 -6.48 -6.23
C VAL A 92 -11.37 -7.08 -6.11
N LYS A 93 -11.54 -8.33 -6.52
CA LYS A 93 -12.76 -9.09 -6.42
C LYS A 93 -12.65 -10.14 -5.31
N GLU A 94 -13.79 -10.69 -4.86
CA GLU A 94 -13.82 -11.74 -3.85
C GLU A 94 -13.00 -12.98 -4.24
N GLU A 95 -13.05 -13.38 -5.50
CA GLU A 95 -12.28 -14.49 -6.06
C GLU A 95 -10.76 -14.28 -5.96
N ASP A 96 -10.27 -13.04 -5.93
CA ASP A 96 -8.85 -12.75 -5.82
C ASP A 96 -8.30 -13.09 -4.43
N TYR A 97 -9.16 -13.18 -3.39
CA TYR A 97 -8.72 -13.53 -2.03
C TYR A 97 -8.19 -14.96 -1.90
N GLU A 98 -8.47 -15.84 -2.86
CA GLU A 98 -7.93 -17.19 -2.87
C GLU A 98 -6.41 -17.22 -2.98
N PHE A 99 -5.80 -16.22 -3.58
CA PHE A 99 -4.35 -16.15 -3.77
C PHE A 99 -3.67 -14.98 -3.03
N LEU A 100 -4.41 -14.01 -2.48
CA LEU A 100 -3.80 -12.88 -1.80
C LEU A 100 -3.48 -13.20 -0.34
N ASP A 101 -2.24 -12.94 0.07
CA ASP A 101 -1.78 -12.98 1.46
C ASP A 101 -1.95 -11.59 2.11
N ILE A 102 -1.79 -10.51 1.34
CA ILE A 102 -1.86 -9.12 1.79
C ILE A 102 -2.59 -8.24 0.76
N LEU A 103 -3.34 -7.26 1.25
CA LEU A 103 -4.03 -6.28 0.41
C LEU A 103 -3.66 -4.85 0.82
N LEU A 104 -2.97 -4.16 -0.06
CA LEU A 104 -2.70 -2.74 0.06
C LEU A 104 -3.78 -1.95 -0.69
N MET A 105 -4.04 -0.73 -0.26
CA MET A 105 -4.97 0.18 -0.94
C MET A 105 -4.42 1.60 -1.00
N GLY A 106 -4.44 2.17 -2.19
CA GLY A 106 -4.06 3.55 -2.44
C GLY A 106 -4.88 4.20 -3.57
N TYR A 107 -4.43 5.37 -3.97
CA TYR A 107 -4.95 6.05 -5.14
C TYR A 107 -3.85 6.21 -6.19
N HIS A 108 -4.17 5.84 -7.42
CA HIS A 108 -3.30 6.07 -8.57
C HIS A 108 -4.05 6.77 -9.70
N LYS A 109 -3.28 7.47 -10.51
CA LYS A 109 -3.78 8.05 -11.77
C LYS A 109 -3.96 6.96 -12.82
N CYS A 110 -4.79 7.22 -13.83
CA CYS A 110 -4.97 6.32 -14.95
C CYS A 110 -5.53 4.94 -14.56
N VAL A 111 -6.54 4.95 -13.72
CA VAL A 111 -7.27 3.75 -13.30
C VAL A 111 -8.61 3.69 -14.01
N HIS A 112 -9.01 2.49 -14.45
CA HIS A 112 -10.37 2.25 -14.93
C HIS A 112 -11.33 2.26 -13.73
N THR A 113 -12.21 3.24 -13.71
CA THR A 113 -13.22 3.44 -12.66
C THR A 113 -14.51 2.71 -12.97
N SER A 114 -15.37 2.52 -11.95
CA SER A 114 -16.65 1.81 -12.08
C SER A 114 -17.66 2.54 -12.97
N SER A 115 -17.56 3.87 -13.09
CA SER A 115 -18.45 4.69 -13.92
C SER A 115 -17.77 5.94 -14.47
N MET A 116 -18.41 6.60 -15.46
CA MET A 116 -17.95 7.90 -15.96
C MET A 116 -18.02 9.00 -14.91
N LYS A 117 -18.99 8.93 -13.98
CA LYS A 117 -19.08 9.84 -12.84
C LYS A 117 -17.87 9.68 -11.92
N ASP A 118 -17.50 8.44 -11.62
CA ASP A 118 -16.30 8.13 -10.82
C ASP A 118 -15.05 8.64 -11.52
N LYS A 119 -14.93 8.42 -12.84
CA LYS A 119 -13.80 8.94 -13.62
C LYS A 119 -13.68 10.45 -13.52
N ALA A 120 -14.78 11.17 -13.64
CA ALA A 120 -14.79 12.64 -13.53
C ALA A 120 -14.41 13.11 -12.10
N LEU A 121 -14.98 12.51 -11.08
CA LEU A 121 -14.88 13.00 -9.71
C LEU A 121 -13.70 12.44 -8.94
N LEU A 122 -13.27 11.20 -9.20
CA LEU A 122 -12.07 10.64 -8.58
C LEU A 122 -10.82 10.97 -9.39
N CYS A 123 -10.81 10.67 -10.72
CA CYS A 123 -9.60 10.83 -11.50
C CYS A 123 -9.39 12.29 -11.92
N TRP A 124 -10.31 12.89 -12.68
CA TRP A 124 -10.08 14.24 -13.23
C TRP A 124 -10.04 15.31 -12.15
N ALA A 125 -10.98 15.30 -11.20
CA ALA A 125 -11.01 16.29 -10.14
C ALA A 125 -9.76 16.24 -9.24
N ASN A 126 -9.13 15.07 -9.06
CA ASN A 126 -7.89 14.95 -8.29
C ASN A 126 -6.64 15.21 -9.13
N ASN A 127 -6.64 14.86 -10.42
CA ASN A 127 -5.48 15.08 -11.31
C ASN A 127 -5.33 16.56 -11.72
N PHE A 128 -6.43 17.28 -11.94
CA PHE A 128 -6.42 18.68 -12.38
C PHE A 128 -6.74 19.68 -11.27
N GLY A 129 -7.18 19.21 -10.10
CA GLY A 129 -7.41 20.04 -8.94
C GLY A 129 -6.12 20.41 -8.22
N ASN A 130 -6.10 21.54 -7.50
CA ASN A 130 -4.97 21.94 -6.68
C ASN A 130 -4.75 20.91 -5.54
N PRO A 131 -3.62 20.19 -5.48
CA PRO A 131 -3.37 19.18 -4.45
C PRO A 131 -3.14 19.80 -3.06
N PHE A 132 -2.62 21.03 -2.99
CA PHE A 132 -2.27 21.70 -1.74
C PHE A 132 -3.45 22.45 -1.11
N ARG A 133 -4.48 22.73 -1.89
CA ARG A 133 -5.69 23.42 -1.43
C ARG A 133 -6.93 22.75 -2.02
N PRO A 134 -7.28 21.54 -1.55
CA PRO A 134 -8.48 20.87 -2.01
C PRO A 134 -9.72 21.64 -1.57
N SER A 135 -10.75 21.68 -2.42
CA SER A 135 -12.05 22.17 -1.98
C SER A 135 -12.61 21.26 -0.88
N LYS A 136 -13.39 21.84 0.05
CA LYS A 136 -14.04 21.08 1.12
C LYS A 136 -14.88 19.91 0.57
N GLU A 137 -15.57 20.14 -0.54
CA GLU A 137 -16.36 19.10 -1.21
C GLU A 137 -15.47 17.94 -1.71
N ARG A 138 -14.33 18.25 -2.37
CA ARG A 138 -13.38 17.23 -2.84
C ARG A 138 -12.80 16.45 -1.68
N LEU A 139 -12.38 17.13 -0.62
CA LEU A 139 -11.87 16.50 0.59
C LEU A 139 -12.87 15.51 1.19
N ASN A 140 -14.11 15.97 1.42
CA ASN A 140 -15.18 15.16 1.99
C ASN A 140 -15.51 13.95 1.10
N ARG A 141 -15.59 14.15 -0.21
CA ARG A 141 -15.86 13.08 -1.18
C ARG A 141 -14.78 12.01 -1.16
N ASN A 142 -13.51 12.42 -1.22
CA ASN A 142 -12.38 11.50 -1.20
C ASN A 142 -12.33 10.74 0.12
N THR A 143 -12.51 11.44 1.24
CA THR A 143 -12.56 10.82 2.58
C THR A 143 -13.66 9.77 2.65
N THR A 144 -14.88 10.12 2.19
CA THR A 144 -16.00 9.18 2.19
C THR A 144 -15.71 7.92 1.38
N ALA A 145 -15.09 8.06 0.20
CA ALA A 145 -14.71 6.90 -0.62
C ALA A 145 -13.69 5.99 0.10
N PHE A 146 -12.69 6.59 0.77
CA PHE A 146 -11.72 5.84 1.57
C PHE A 146 -12.37 5.10 2.74
N LEU A 147 -13.23 5.78 3.51
CA LEU A 147 -13.92 5.17 4.66
C LEU A 147 -14.81 4.00 4.24
N LYS A 148 -15.54 4.16 3.12
CA LYS A 148 -16.36 3.07 2.56
C LYS A 148 -15.50 1.88 2.12
N ALA A 149 -14.34 2.11 1.49
CA ALA A 149 -13.43 1.05 1.09
C ALA A 149 -12.89 0.29 2.31
N LEU A 150 -12.45 1.00 3.34
CA LEU A 150 -11.99 0.41 4.61
C LEU A 150 -13.08 -0.40 5.33
N ASP A 151 -14.34 -0.04 5.13
CA ASP A 151 -15.46 -0.78 5.71
C ASP A 151 -15.78 -2.07 4.93
N LYS A 152 -15.67 -2.04 3.61
CA LYS A 152 -16.08 -3.13 2.72
C LYS A 152 -15.01 -4.22 2.53
N TYR A 153 -13.72 -3.86 2.57
CA TYR A 153 -12.64 -4.75 2.14
C TYR A 153 -11.66 -5.06 3.27
N PRO A 154 -11.08 -6.28 3.30
CA PRO A 154 -10.08 -6.68 4.29
C PRO A 154 -8.71 -6.09 3.93
N ILE A 155 -8.63 -4.76 3.90
CA ILE A 155 -7.40 -4.02 3.62
C ILE A 155 -6.44 -4.16 4.79
N ASP A 156 -5.15 -4.36 4.50
CA ASP A 156 -4.09 -4.46 5.51
C ASP A 156 -3.32 -3.16 5.68
N VAL A 157 -3.06 -2.47 4.54
CA VAL A 157 -2.23 -1.26 4.53
C VAL A 157 -2.86 -0.19 3.65
N ILE A 158 -2.91 1.03 4.15
CA ILE A 158 -3.16 2.22 3.34
C ILE A 158 -1.81 2.74 2.86
N THR A 159 -1.56 2.71 1.55
CA THR A 159 -0.33 3.18 0.94
C THR A 159 -0.36 4.69 0.75
N HIS A 160 0.80 5.34 0.94
CA HIS A 160 1.08 6.77 0.66
C HIS A 160 -0.17 7.69 0.75
N LEU A 161 -0.92 7.60 1.86
CA LEU A 161 -2.16 8.36 2.10
C LEU A 161 -1.96 9.85 1.77
N ASN A 162 -2.94 10.46 1.13
CA ASN A 162 -2.95 11.82 0.61
C ASN A 162 -2.10 12.09 -0.64
N TYR A 163 -1.33 11.12 -1.14
CA TYR A 163 -0.59 11.32 -2.37
C TYR A 163 -1.54 11.42 -3.58
N GLY A 164 -1.72 12.64 -4.09
CA GLY A 164 -2.61 12.92 -5.24
C GLY A 164 -4.11 12.77 -4.97
N PHE A 165 -4.49 12.38 -3.75
CA PHE A 165 -5.87 12.14 -3.34
C PHE A 165 -6.10 12.66 -1.91
N PRO A 166 -6.27 13.98 -1.73
CA PRO A 166 -6.38 14.56 -0.41
C PRO A 166 -7.64 14.08 0.32
N THR A 167 -7.46 13.68 1.57
CA THR A 167 -8.50 13.21 2.49
C THR A 167 -8.38 13.89 3.84
N ASP A 168 -9.42 13.78 4.66
CA ASP A 168 -9.30 14.02 6.09
C ASP A 168 -8.46 12.87 6.69
N THR A 169 -7.16 13.14 6.86
CA THR A 169 -6.16 12.17 7.33
C THR A 169 -6.57 11.54 8.65
N ILE A 170 -7.07 12.36 9.58
CA ILE A 170 -7.40 11.88 10.92
C ILE A 170 -8.64 10.99 10.90
N ALA A 171 -9.65 11.33 10.12
CA ALA A 171 -10.82 10.48 9.94
C ALA A 171 -10.45 9.12 9.35
N VAL A 172 -9.61 9.10 8.31
CA VAL A 172 -9.13 7.86 7.67
C VAL A 172 -8.27 7.04 8.65
N ALA A 173 -7.34 7.67 9.36
CA ALA A 173 -6.46 6.99 10.31
C ALA A 173 -7.22 6.40 11.51
N LYS A 174 -8.25 7.08 12.02
CA LYS A 174 -9.14 6.55 13.07
C LYS A 174 -9.89 5.30 12.60
N MET A 175 -10.43 5.33 11.39
CA MET A 175 -11.08 4.16 10.80
C MET A 175 -10.09 3.02 10.57
N ALA A 176 -8.89 3.32 10.06
CA ALA A 176 -7.83 2.33 9.90
C ALA A 176 -7.50 1.64 11.23
N LYS A 177 -7.34 2.40 12.32
CA LYS A 177 -7.13 1.86 13.66
C LYS A 177 -8.28 0.94 14.10
N GLN A 178 -9.53 1.35 13.90
CA GLN A 178 -10.72 0.55 14.25
C GLN A 178 -10.78 -0.78 13.49
N LYS A 179 -10.36 -0.77 12.24
CA LYS A 179 -10.35 -1.94 11.34
C LYS A 179 -9.06 -2.77 11.42
N GLY A 180 -8.07 -2.37 12.22
CA GLY A 180 -6.78 -3.06 12.31
C GLY A 180 -5.89 -2.87 11.08
N VAL A 181 -6.15 -1.84 10.28
CA VAL A 181 -5.39 -1.47 9.08
C VAL A 181 -4.18 -0.60 9.46
N TYR A 182 -3.05 -0.83 8.81
CA TYR A 182 -1.83 -0.06 9.04
C TYR A 182 -1.76 1.16 8.11
N VAL A 183 -1.29 2.29 8.65
CA VAL A 183 -1.00 3.49 7.86
C VAL A 183 0.47 3.47 7.45
N GLU A 184 0.74 3.58 6.16
CA GLU A 184 2.09 3.52 5.64
C GLU A 184 2.88 4.80 5.92
N LEU A 185 4.08 4.65 6.46
CA LEU A 185 5.16 5.62 6.41
C LEU A 185 6.05 5.28 5.22
N ASN A 186 5.71 5.84 4.07
CA ASN A 186 6.30 5.45 2.78
C ASN A 186 7.74 5.95 2.64
N GLY A 187 8.62 5.11 2.12
CA GLY A 187 10.05 5.41 1.94
C GLY A 187 10.34 6.52 0.93
N LYS A 188 9.39 6.81 0.02
CA LYS A 188 9.53 7.86 -1.00
C LYS A 188 8.70 9.10 -0.71
N ARG A 189 7.48 8.93 -0.19
CA ARG A 189 6.47 9.98 -0.18
C ARG A 189 5.73 10.03 1.15
N ILE A 190 5.94 11.10 1.88
CA ILE A 190 5.19 11.41 3.09
C ILE A 190 4.33 12.62 2.80
N CYS A 191 3.02 12.48 2.93
CA CYS A 191 2.03 13.53 2.67
C CYS A 191 1.24 13.89 3.93
N PHE A 192 1.88 13.79 5.09
CA PHE A 192 1.32 14.17 6.39
C PHE A 192 1.94 15.48 6.88
N THR A 193 1.12 16.30 7.54
CA THR A 193 1.60 17.43 8.31
C THR A 193 2.17 16.96 9.66
N GLU A 194 2.94 17.80 10.34
CA GLU A 194 3.46 17.51 11.70
C GLU A 194 2.31 17.24 12.66
N GLU A 195 1.29 18.10 12.65
CA GLU A 195 0.11 17.97 13.49
C GLU A 195 -0.64 16.64 13.25
N GLU A 196 -0.79 16.22 11.99
CA GLU A 196 -1.42 14.94 11.67
C GLU A 196 -0.64 13.75 12.24
N ILE A 197 0.70 13.77 12.16
CA ILE A 197 1.55 12.71 12.71
C ILE A 197 1.41 12.66 14.25
N GLU A 198 1.44 13.81 14.90
CA GLU A 198 1.28 13.90 16.35
C GLU A 198 -0.09 13.38 16.80
N ILE A 199 -1.16 13.77 16.13
CA ILE A 199 -2.52 13.29 16.43
C ILE A 199 -2.63 11.78 16.19
N MET A 200 -2.16 11.26 15.06
CA MET A 200 -2.19 9.83 14.77
C MET A 200 -1.39 9.02 15.81
N THR A 201 -0.25 9.55 16.24
CA THR A 201 0.59 8.92 17.27
C THR A 201 -0.12 8.91 18.62
N ALA A 202 -0.71 10.03 19.04
CA ALA A 202 -1.46 10.15 20.28
C ALA A 202 -2.70 9.24 20.29
N GLU A 203 -3.37 9.12 19.16
CA GLU A 203 -4.52 8.21 18.99
C GLU A 203 -4.13 6.72 18.97
N GLY A 204 -2.84 6.39 18.91
CA GLY A 204 -2.35 5.00 18.90
C GLY A 204 -2.57 4.28 17.57
N VAL A 205 -2.57 5.01 16.45
CA VAL A 205 -2.59 4.45 15.09
C VAL A 205 -1.38 3.54 14.91
N LYS A 206 -1.55 2.42 14.20
CA LYS A 206 -0.46 1.52 13.86
C LYS A 206 0.12 1.89 12.50
N PHE A 207 1.43 2.02 12.45
CA PHE A 207 2.19 2.35 11.26
C PHE A 207 2.96 1.15 10.74
N ILE A 208 3.19 1.15 9.43
CA ILE A 208 4.09 0.24 8.75
C ILE A 208 5.05 1.06 7.88
N VAL A 209 6.34 0.76 7.91
CA VAL A 209 7.33 1.42 7.04
C VAL A 209 7.63 0.54 5.84
N ASN A 210 7.47 1.07 4.64
CA ASN A 210 7.71 0.35 3.39
C ASN A 210 8.49 1.22 2.41
N SER A 211 9.21 0.57 1.49
CA SER A 211 10.05 1.27 0.52
C SER A 211 9.30 1.83 -0.68
N ASP A 212 8.19 1.20 -1.08
CA ASP A 212 7.55 1.42 -2.38
C ASP A 212 8.57 1.22 -3.52
N ALA A 213 9.34 0.13 -3.42
CA ALA A 213 10.43 -0.16 -4.32
C ALA A 213 9.92 -0.51 -5.73
N HIS A 214 10.46 0.16 -6.74
CA HIS A 214 10.24 -0.13 -8.16
C HIS A 214 11.50 -0.67 -8.84
N ARG A 215 12.54 -0.90 -8.04
CA ARG A 215 13.82 -1.50 -8.44
C ARG A 215 14.37 -2.32 -7.28
N PRO A 216 15.06 -3.42 -7.54
CA PRO A 216 15.55 -4.30 -6.49
C PRO A 216 16.38 -3.61 -5.43
N GLU A 217 17.33 -2.75 -5.83
CA GLU A 217 18.23 -2.03 -4.92
C GLU A 217 17.51 -1.16 -3.91
N ARG A 218 16.25 -0.78 -4.19
CA ARG A 218 15.43 0.04 -3.31
C ARG A 218 14.60 -0.74 -2.30
N VAL A 219 14.54 -2.07 -2.40
CA VAL A 219 13.86 -2.91 -1.41
C VAL A 219 14.48 -2.64 -0.02
N GLY A 220 13.63 -2.36 0.97
CA GLY A 220 14.05 -2.01 2.32
C GLY A 220 14.59 -0.58 2.49
N GLU A 221 14.51 0.29 1.49
CA GLU A 221 14.88 1.71 1.63
C GLU A 221 13.75 2.53 2.26
N VAL A 222 13.70 2.53 3.56
CA VAL A 222 12.61 3.16 4.36
C VAL A 222 13.05 4.44 5.10
N ASN A 223 14.11 5.10 4.65
CA ASN A 223 14.73 6.22 5.36
C ASN A 223 13.75 7.34 5.72
N ASN A 224 12.84 7.73 4.82
CA ASN A 224 11.87 8.78 5.11
C ASN A 224 10.93 8.37 6.26
N GLY A 225 10.39 7.15 6.22
CA GLY A 225 9.56 6.62 7.31
C GLY A 225 10.32 6.54 8.64
N MET A 226 11.57 6.05 8.61
CA MET A 226 12.44 5.99 9.80
C MET A 226 12.72 7.39 10.37
N ASN A 227 13.00 8.38 9.52
CA ASN A 227 13.22 9.76 9.95
C ASN A 227 11.99 10.33 10.68
N LEU A 228 10.76 10.01 10.24
CA LEU A 228 9.56 10.42 10.95
C LEU A 228 9.45 9.77 12.33
N ILE A 229 9.74 8.48 12.43
CA ILE A 229 9.72 7.76 13.72
C ILE A 229 10.64 8.44 14.72
N TYR A 230 11.85 8.81 14.31
CA TYR A 230 12.80 9.51 15.17
C TYR A 230 12.35 10.94 15.48
N LYS A 231 11.96 11.71 14.43
CA LYS A 231 11.62 13.14 14.58
C LYS A 231 10.43 13.36 15.51
N TYR A 232 9.41 12.51 15.42
CA TYR A 232 8.16 12.64 16.19
C TYR A 232 8.07 11.67 17.36
N ASN A 233 9.16 10.96 17.69
CA ASN A 233 9.21 9.97 18.78
C ASN A 233 8.05 8.96 18.71
N ILE A 234 7.71 8.48 17.50
CA ILE A 234 6.64 7.49 17.34
C ILE A 234 7.04 6.22 18.11
N PRO A 235 6.21 5.74 19.05
CA PRO A 235 6.53 4.55 19.82
C PRO A 235 6.73 3.33 18.93
N LEU A 236 7.81 2.56 19.11
CA LEU A 236 8.07 1.36 18.33
C LEU A 236 6.98 0.29 18.47
N SER A 237 6.21 0.34 19.55
CA SER A 237 5.01 -0.50 19.71
C SER A 237 3.92 -0.19 18.69
N GLN A 238 3.94 1.00 18.08
CA GLN A 238 3.02 1.41 17.02
C GLN A 238 3.56 1.10 15.62
N VAL A 239 4.85 0.80 15.45
CA VAL A 239 5.44 0.45 14.15
C VAL A 239 5.52 -1.07 14.05
N VAL A 240 4.81 -1.65 13.09
CA VAL A 240 4.51 -3.09 13.13
C VAL A 240 5.55 -3.99 12.47
N ASN A 241 6.48 -3.45 11.70
CA ASN A 241 7.51 -4.19 10.98
C ASN A 241 8.96 -3.85 11.39
N ILE A 242 9.13 -3.18 12.53
CA ILE A 242 10.43 -2.96 13.16
C ILE A 242 10.59 -3.96 14.33
N ASP A 243 11.68 -4.71 14.33
CA ASP A 243 12.04 -5.77 15.31
C ASP A 243 10.95 -6.86 15.48
N LYS A 244 9.98 -6.94 14.57
CA LYS A 244 8.87 -7.91 14.56
C LYS A 244 8.23 -7.99 13.18
N LEU A 245 7.46 -9.07 12.94
CA LEU A 245 6.62 -9.21 11.74
C LEU A 245 5.18 -8.74 12.05
N PRO A 246 4.51 -8.02 11.12
CA PRO A 246 3.11 -7.64 11.24
C PRO A 246 2.19 -8.85 11.09
N LYS A 247 0.93 -8.65 11.46
CA LYS A 247 -0.16 -9.60 11.20
C LYS A 247 -1.13 -8.98 10.23
N PHE A 248 -1.48 -9.70 9.18
CA PHE A 248 -2.42 -9.28 8.16
C PHE A 248 -3.77 -10.00 8.29
N HIS A 249 -4.82 -9.42 7.70
CA HIS A 249 -6.13 -10.03 7.68
C HIS A 249 -6.09 -11.36 6.90
N LYS A 250 -6.81 -12.37 7.37
CA LYS A 250 -6.99 -13.58 6.56
C LYS A 250 -7.85 -13.24 5.34
N LYS A 251 -7.33 -13.50 4.15
CA LYS A 251 -8.03 -13.33 2.87
C LYS A 251 -8.72 -14.62 2.45
N ARG A 252 -8.04 -15.76 2.69
CA ARG A 252 -8.59 -17.07 2.36
C ARG A 252 -9.59 -17.47 3.44
N GLY A 253 -10.79 -17.88 3.02
CA GLY A 253 -11.72 -18.57 3.88
C GLY A 253 -11.08 -19.86 4.41
N ASN A 254 -11.39 -20.20 5.64
CA ASN A 254 -11.02 -21.52 6.21
C ASN A 254 -11.83 -22.60 5.49
#